data_bac127387bcfdd1e2f5fa449d1ec2834
#
_entry.id   bac127387bcfdd1e2f5fa449d1ec2834
#
_cell.length_a   1.000
_cell.length_b   1.000
_cell.length_c   1.000
_cell.angle_alpha   90.00
_cell.angle_beta   90.00
_cell.angle_gamma   90.00
#
_symmetry.space_group_name_H-M   'P 1'
#
loop_
_entity.id
_entity.type
_entity.pdbx_description
1 polymer ?
#
loop_
_entity_poly.entity_id
_entity_poly.type
_entity_poly.pdbx_seq_one_letter_code
_entity_poly.pdbx_strand_id
1 'polypeptide(L)'
;MAIIIGSILATGAAGTLVAVAGPYDAEIATLREDIDDQQSIIAGRHDHIAEMQRRLADLDREVADTDGLIGLEDQELRLLPIRIELTADRFVEVLASREAPKALHRTMAVDAYVSNDERMNDVLTQSAQLTSTALEGVRHRMLYDSVIREAQRRIELVDAEMRVTAKEVAALRALVAQAEDRRDDSRQDRDKLIDSQPAIHADIAATRTVISEAEITIAELEAEILAFERMAVTRRWTGVQGTDTARPALAIKIDNVTRAHPQAGLNQADVVYEELVEGGVTRLVAVFQSMSVDVVGPVRSARTSDPPLLQGFDRPLFAYSGANRGTKSQLRDSPLVDAGFDAHKEDYWRDPSRRAPHNLFTGTDRLWAHHPDRTAVPPAPFVYRYQGQGLHESAEPASGVAVDFGLTEVDYAWNGTGWVRTHGDRVHSDADGVQVAPANVVVQFIRYGRSLADLRSPEAITVGTGDVWVFTDGHVIRGQWQRPDADQPAIFTADGTEIRLSPGSTWVALAKKDTAVWRD
;
A
#
# COMPACT_ATOMS: atom_id res chain seq x y z
N MET A 1 23.17 -2.45 24.91
CA MET A 1 23.28 -3.93 24.81
C MET A 1 23.02 -4.26 23.36
N ALA A 2 24.08 -4.37 22.57
CA ALA A 2 24.03 -4.52 21.11
C ALA A 2 23.55 -5.94 20.77
N ILE A 3 22.43 -6.05 20.07
CA ILE A 3 21.96 -7.30 19.47
C ILE A 3 22.59 -7.38 18.08
N ILE A 4 23.60 -8.23 17.96
CA ILE A 4 24.22 -8.61 16.69
C ILE A 4 23.25 -9.55 15.99
N ILE A 5 22.60 -9.07 14.92
CA ILE A 5 21.88 -9.94 13.98
C ILE A 5 22.94 -10.59 13.08
N GLY A 6 23.21 -11.86 13.35
CA GLY A 6 24.19 -12.66 12.63
C GLY A 6 23.73 -12.93 11.20
N SER A 7 24.52 -12.46 10.25
CA SER A 7 24.46 -12.87 8.85
C SER A 7 24.84 -14.34 8.74
N ILE A 8 23.91 -15.18 8.27
CA ILE A 8 24.23 -16.56 7.89
C ILE A 8 24.95 -16.50 6.54
N LEU A 9 26.25 -16.61 6.56
CA LEU A 9 27.09 -16.82 5.38
C LEU A 9 26.93 -18.28 4.93
N ALA A 10 26.17 -18.50 3.86
CA ALA A 10 26.25 -19.71 3.06
C ALA A 10 27.41 -19.53 2.06
N THR A 11 28.51 -20.22 2.30
CA THR A 11 29.64 -20.30 1.36
C THR A 11 29.31 -21.25 0.21
N GLY A 12 29.24 -20.71 -1.00
CA GLY A 12 29.11 -21.50 -2.23
C GLY A 12 29.14 -20.63 -3.47
N ALA A 13 30.28 -20.66 -4.19
CA ALA A 13 30.51 -20.19 -5.55
C ALA A 13 30.40 -18.68 -5.83
N ALA A 14 31.53 -18.08 -6.25
CA ALA A 14 31.69 -16.71 -6.66
C ALA A 14 30.80 -16.34 -7.87
N GLY A 15 29.66 -15.76 -7.60
CA GLY A 15 28.89 -14.94 -8.51
C GLY A 15 28.72 -13.60 -7.84
N THR A 16 29.09 -12.53 -8.50
CA THR A 16 28.83 -11.15 -8.03
C THR A 16 27.32 -10.99 -7.94
N LEU A 17 26.75 -11.13 -6.74
CA LEU A 17 25.38 -10.72 -6.44
C LEU A 17 25.35 -9.19 -6.59
N VAL A 18 24.87 -8.72 -7.73
CA VAL A 18 24.35 -7.35 -7.83
C VAL A 18 23.12 -7.34 -6.91
N ALA A 19 23.25 -6.74 -5.74
CA ALA A 19 22.11 -6.52 -4.87
C ALA A 19 21.10 -5.66 -5.66
N VAL A 20 19.99 -6.25 -6.05
CA VAL A 20 18.86 -5.51 -6.61
C VAL A 20 18.33 -4.69 -5.45
N ALA A 21 18.35 -3.36 -5.58
CA ALA A 21 17.81 -2.45 -4.59
C ALA A 21 16.36 -2.83 -4.27
N GLY A 22 16.02 -2.88 -2.98
CA GLY A 22 14.67 -3.16 -2.50
C GLY A 22 13.70 -2.03 -2.88
N PRO A 23 12.40 -2.29 -2.85
CA PRO A 23 11.39 -1.32 -3.26
C PRO A 23 11.36 -0.03 -2.40
N TYR A 24 11.98 -0.03 -1.24
CA TYR A 24 12.05 1.09 -0.29
C TYR A 24 13.47 1.49 0.09
N ASP A 25 14.48 0.99 -0.61
CA ASP A 25 15.89 1.28 -0.26
C ASP A 25 16.22 2.77 -0.40
N ALA A 26 15.60 3.46 -1.34
CA ALA A 26 15.80 4.90 -1.53
C ALA A 26 15.17 5.71 -0.39
N GLU A 27 13.97 5.37 0.02
CA GLU A 27 13.26 5.99 1.14
C GLU A 27 14.01 5.74 2.46
N ILE A 28 14.42 4.50 2.71
CA ILE A 28 15.22 4.12 3.89
C ILE A 28 16.56 4.85 3.90
N ALA A 29 17.21 5.00 2.73
CA ALA A 29 18.47 5.73 2.62
C ALA A 29 18.31 7.21 2.98
N THR A 30 17.23 7.82 2.51
CA THR A 30 16.91 9.22 2.82
C THR A 30 16.64 9.41 4.32
N LEU A 31 15.84 8.53 4.93
CA LEU A 31 15.57 8.58 6.38
C LEU A 31 16.82 8.35 7.22
N ARG A 32 17.75 7.50 6.76
CA ARG A 32 19.05 7.30 7.43
C ARG A 32 19.94 8.52 7.31
N GLU A 33 19.96 9.20 6.16
CA GLU A 33 20.66 10.48 5.99
C GLU A 33 20.09 11.54 6.94
N ASP A 34 18.75 11.60 7.07
CA ASP A 34 18.09 12.48 8.03
C ASP A 34 18.43 12.17 9.49
N ILE A 35 18.57 10.88 9.86
CA ILE A 35 19.02 10.45 11.21
C ILE A 35 20.46 10.86 11.43
N ASP A 36 21.35 10.64 10.45
CA ASP A 36 22.75 11.04 10.52
C ASP A 36 22.89 12.56 10.69
N ASP A 37 22.07 13.33 9.99
CA ASP A 37 22.00 14.79 10.16
C ASP A 37 21.52 15.16 11.57
N GLN A 38 20.48 14.51 12.10
CA GLN A 38 19.99 14.72 13.47
C GLN A 38 21.05 14.34 14.51
N GLN A 39 21.73 13.21 14.34
CA GLN A 39 22.82 12.78 15.24
C GLN A 39 24.01 13.73 15.21
N SER A 40 24.35 14.21 14.01
CA SER A 40 25.39 15.22 13.84
C SER A 40 25.06 16.52 14.59
N ILE A 41 23.78 16.91 14.57
CA ILE A 41 23.30 18.09 15.31
C ILE A 41 23.32 17.84 16.82
N ILE A 42 22.90 16.66 17.30
CA ILE A 42 22.98 16.28 18.72
C ILE A 42 24.43 16.28 19.20
N ALA A 43 25.35 15.70 18.40
CA ALA A 43 26.79 15.71 18.71
C ALA A 43 27.34 17.12 18.81
N GLY A 44 27.00 18.01 17.83
CA GLY A 44 27.39 19.41 17.88
C GLY A 44 26.80 20.15 19.08
N ARG A 45 25.61 19.75 19.57
CA ARG A 45 25.01 20.29 20.78
C ARG A 45 25.66 19.81 22.07
N HIS A 46 26.10 18.57 22.14
CA HIS A 46 26.90 18.09 23.26
C HIS A 46 28.24 18.81 23.35
N ASP A 47 28.90 19.01 22.21
CA ASP A 47 30.14 19.81 22.15
C ASP A 47 29.90 21.26 22.57
N HIS A 48 28.75 21.81 22.19
CA HIS A 48 28.31 23.15 22.57
C HIS A 48 28.03 23.27 24.07
N ILE A 49 27.33 22.29 24.69
CA ILE A 49 27.13 22.21 26.14
C ILE A 49 28.48 22.15 26.87
N ALA A 50 29.39 21.33 26.37
CA ALA A 50 30.74 21.20 26.94
C ALA A 50 31.53 22.50 26.78
N GLU A 51 31.35 23.24 25.69
CA GLU A 51 31.92 24.59 25.48
C GLU A 51 31.30 25.61 26.41
N MET A 52 29.97 25.62 26.56
CA MET A 52 29.24 26.49 27.46
C MET A 52 29.62 26.23 28.92
N GLN A 53 29.79 24.95 29.30
CA GLN A 53 30.29 24.57 30.65
C GLN A 53 31.70 25.07 30.89
N ARG A 54 32.57 25.00 29.89
CA ARG A 54 33.92 25.58 29.97
C ARG A 54 33.86 27.09 30.08
N ARG A 55 32.99 27.75 29.28
CA ARG A 55 32.78 29.19 29.35
C ARG A 55 32.13 29.64 30.66
N LEU A 56 31.26 28.79 31.27
CA LEU A 56 30.75 29.04 32.63
C LEU A 56 31.88 29.04 33.67
N ALA A 57 32.84 28.14 33.55
CA ALA A 57 34.03 28.12 34.41
C ALA A 57 34.96 29.32 34.13
N ASP A 58 34.96 29.83 32.89
CA ASP A 58 35.72 31.02 32.50
C ASP A 58 34.95 32.34 32.75
N LEU A 59 33.59 32.30 32.80
CA LEU A 59 32.68 33.44 33.06
C LEU A 59 32.73 33.91 34.54
N ASP A 60 33.26 33.12 35.48
CA ASP A 60 33.64 33.64 36.80
C ASP A 60 34.69 34.79 36.71
N ARG A 61 35.27 34.98 35.49
CA ARG A 61 36.29 36.03 35.23
C ARG A 61 35.79 37.16 34.35
N GLU A 62 34.74 36.95 33.52
CA GLU A 62 34.33 37.98 32.56
C GLU A 62 32.83 38.08 32.41
N VAL A 63 32.19 38.79 33.32
CA VAL A 63 30.76 39.16 33.25
C VAL A 63 30.46 40.01 31.98
N ALA A 64 31.50 40.56 31.32
CA ALA A 64 31.37 41.39 30.14
C ALA A 64 31.04 40.65 28.82
N ASP A 65 31.19 39.29 28.75
CA ASP A 65 30.99 38.51 27.51
C ASP A 65 29.61 37.85 27.40
N THR A 66 28.62 38.28 28.18
CA THR A 66 27.23 37.79 28.11
C THR A 66 26.62 37.98 26.70
N ASP A 67 27.12 38.93 25.89
CA ASP A 67 26.73 39.09 24.49
C ASP A 67 27.20 37.95 23.58
N GLY A 68 28.27 37.22 23.95
CA GLY A 68 28.70 36.02 23.26
C GLY A 68 27.71 34.85 23.43
N LEU A 69 27.06 34.73 24.60
CA LEU A 69 26.03 33.72 24.87
C LEU A 69 24.77 33.94 24.02
N ILE A 70 24.34 35.21 23.90
CA ILE A 70 23.19 35.59 23.05
C ILE A 70 23.50 35.30 21.58
N GLY A 71 24.76 35.55 21.14
CA GLY A 71 25.21 35.22 19.78
C GLY A 71 25.14 33.72 19.43
N LEU A 72 25.33 32.82 20.43
CA LEU A 72 25.26 31.36 20.26
C LEU A 72 23.82 30.89 20.12
N GLU A 73 22.89 31.43 20.91
CA GLU A 73 21.45 31.11 20.79
C GLU A 73 20.86 31.66 19.49
N ASP A 74 21.28 32.81 19.04
CA ASP A 74 20.92 33.39 17.72
C ASP A 74 21.44 32.53 16.55
N GLN A 75 22.54 31.80 16.73
CA GLN A 75 23.04 30.82 15.76
C GLN A 75 22.17 29.55 15.75
N GLU A 76 21.68 29.10 16.88
CA GLU A 76 20.71 28.01 17.01
C GLU A 76 19.39 28.32 16.32
N LEU A 77 18.85 29.51 16.52
CA LEU A 77 17.63 30.03 15.87
C LEU A 77 17.81 30.23 14.35
N ARG A 78 19.04 30.39 13.85
CA ARG A 78 19.35 30.42 12.42
C ARG A 78 19.46 29.03 11.80
N LEU A 79 19.88 28.00 12.55
CA LEU A 79 20.01 26.63 12.06
C LEU A 79 18.67 25.88 12.00
N LEU A 80 17.72 26.20 12.89
CA LEU A 80 16.40 25.58 12.93
C LEU A 80 15.54 25.88 11.69
N PRO A 81 15.48 27.12 11.13
CA PRO A 81 14.80 27.40 9.85
C PRO A 81 15.40 26.63 8.67
N ILE A 82 16.71 26.46 8.62
CA ILE A 82 17.40 25.67 7.56
C ILE A 82 16.98 24.19 7.62
N ARG A 83 16.78 23.64 8.81
CA ARG A 83 16.27 22.27 8.99
C ARG A 83 14.80 22.14 8.57
N ILE A 84 13.99 23.14 8.84
CA ILE A 84 12.60 23.23 8.35
C ILE A 84 12.59 23.26 6.83
N GLU A 85 13.49 24.03 6.22
CA GLU A 85 13.65 24.18 4.77
C GLU A 85 14.11 22.86 4.12
N LEU A 86 15.11 22.18 4.68
CA LEU A 86 15.57 20.86 4.19
C LEU A 86 14.46 19.78 4.27
N THR A 87 13.64 19.81 5.33
CA THR A 87 12.50 18.89 5.46
C THR A 87 11.39 19.25 4.46
N ALA A 88 11.20 20.53 4.16
CA ALA A 88 10.26 21.01 3.15
C ALA A 88 10.74 20.68 1.71
N ASP A 89 12.03 20.79 1.43
CA ASP A 89 12.62 20.41 0.13
C ASP A 89 12.48 18.93 -0.17
N ARG A 90 12.69 18.07 0.83
CA ARG A 90 12.43 16.63 0.71
C ARG A 90 10.97 16.33 0.35
N PHE A 91 10.03 17.03 0.96
CA PHE A 91 8.61 16.92 0.63
C PHE A 91 8.32 17.30 -0.83
N VAL A 92 9.01 18.33 -1.35
CA VAL A 92 8.91 18.75 -2.75
C VAL A 92 9.47 17.71 -3.72
N GLU A 93 10.56 17.02 -3.37
CA GLU A 93 11.13 15.94 -4.19
C GLU A 93 10.18 14.72 -4.28
N VAL A 94 9.53 14.35 -3.18
CA VAL A 94 8.51 13.28 -3.17
C VAL A 94 7.34 13.64 -4.10
N LEU A 95 6.88 14.88 -4.08
CA LEU A 95 5.86 15.38 -5.02
C LEU A 95 6.35 15.37 -6.48
N ALA A 96 7.60 15.76 -6.73
CA ALA A 96 8.16 15.82 -8.07
C ALA A 96 8.40 14.43 -8.69
N SER A 97 8.81 13.45 -7.89
CA SER A 97 9.13 12.10 -8.35
C SER A 97 7.93 11.30 -8.85
N ARG A 98 6.71 11.75 -8.57
CA ARG A 98 5.45 11.03 -8.87
C ARG A 98 4.60 11.68 -9.95
N GLU A 99 5.19 12.46 -10.86
CA GLU A 99 4.49 13.07 -12.01
C GLU A 99 3.18 13.84 -11.67
N ALA A 100 3.08 14.43 -10.48
CA ALA A 100 1.95 15.28 -10.11
C ALA A 100 1.82 16.48 -11.06
N PRO A 101 0.59 16.99 -11.33
CA PRO A 101 0.37 18.16 -12.19
C PRO A 101 1.15 19.34 -11.68
N LYS A 102 2.05 19.80 -12.52
CA LYS A 102 3.44 20.16 -12.23
C LYS A 102 3.73 21.49 -11.54
N ALA A 103 2.91 22.44 -11.55
CA ALA A 103 3.34 23.78 -11.10
C ALA A 103 2.49 24.33 -9.94
N LEU A 104 1.19 24.20 -10.02
CA LEU A 104 0.27 24.84 -9.09
C LEU A 104 0.30 24.19 -7.71
N HIS A 105 0.36 22.86 -7.66
CA HIS A 105 0.40 22.11 -6.40
C HIS A 105 1.72 22.28 -5.64
N ARG A 106 2.85 22.40 -6.35
CA ARG A 106 4.17 22.60 -5.72
C ARG A 106 4.24 23.93 -4.99
N THR A 107 3.88 25.02 -5.67
CA THR A 107 3.95 26.37 -5.09
C THR A 107 2.94 26.53 -3.97
N MET A 108 1.70 26.07 -4.15
CA MET A 108 0.65 26.18 -3.13
C MET A 108 0.92 25.29 -1.89
N ALA A 109 1.45 24.08 -2.08
CA ALA A 109 1.77 23.18 -0.95
C ALA A 109 2.97 23.69 -0.12
N VAL A 110 4.02 24.19 -0.79
CA VAL A 110 5.20 24.73 -0.10
C VAL A 110 4.88 26.07 0.58
N ASP A 111 4.17 26.97 -0.09
CA ASP A 111 3.79 28.26 0.49
C ASP A 111 2.82 28.10 1.68
N ALA A 112 1.85 27.20 1.58
CA ALA A 112 0.93 26.91 2.68
C ALA A 112 1.65 26.23 3.86
N TYR A 113 2.59 25.34 3.57
CA TYR A 113 3.36 24.62 4.58
C TYR A 113 4.35 25.52 5.32
N VAL A 114 5.04 26.41 4.60
CA VAL A 114 6.07 27.29 5.17
C VAL A 114 5.45 28.52 5.85
N SER A 115 4.29 29.00 5.39
CA SER A 115 3.75 30.28 5.85
C SER A 115 2.72 30.22 6.97
N ASN A 116 1.93 29.14 7.15
CA ASN A 116 0.93 29.05 8.25
C ASN A 116 0.20 27.71 8.27
N ASP A 117 0.03 27.09 9.48
CA ASP A 117 -0.70 25.83 9.67
C ASP A 117 -2.19 25.92 9.27
N GLU A 118 -2.85 27.07 9.46
CA GLU A 118 -4.23 27.28 9.02
C GLU A 118 -4.35 27.28 7.49
N ARG A 119 -3.36 27.84 6.78
CA ARG A 119 -3.34 27.82 5.32
C ARG A 119 -3.06 26.45 4.73
N MET A 120 -2.33 25.59 5.43
CA MET A 120 -2.08 24.20 5.00
C MET A 120 -3.39 23.41 4.96
N ASN A 121 -4.19 23.48 6.04
CA ASN A 121 -5.49 22.82 6.09
C ASN A 121 -6.44 23.33 4.99
N ASP A 122 -6.42 24.65 4.72
CA ASP A 122 -7.22 25.25 3.64
C ASP A 122 -6.77 24.79 2.25
N VAL A 123 -5.46 24.69 1.99
CA VAL A 123 -4.93 24.19 0.70
C VAL A 123 -5.21 22.72 0.51
N LEU A 124 -5.09 21.89 1.56
CA LEU A 124 -5.44 20.48 1.51
C LEU A 124 -6.95 20.27 1.28
N THR A 125 -7.78 21.06 1.94
CA THR A 125 -9.23 21.05 1.77
C THR A 125 -9.64 21.57 0.39
N GLN A 126 -9.01 22.63 -0.11
CA GLN A 126 -9.25 23.18 -1.45
C GLN A 126 -8.72 22.27 -2.56
N SER A 127 -7.57 21.60 -2.38
CA SER A 127 -7.08 20.64 -3.37
C SER A 127 -7.98 19.41 -3.46
N ALA A 128 -8.50 18.93 -2.34
CA ALA A 128 -9.51 17.87 -2.30
C ALA A 128 -10.85 18.34 -2.92
N GLN A 129 -11.27 19.57 -2.66
CA GLN A 129 -12.47 20.17 -3.25
C GLN A 129 -12.30 20.51 -4.73
N LEU A 130 -11.15 21.02 -5.16
CA LEU A 130 -10.85 21.27 -6.58
C LEU A 130 -10.82 19.96 -7.37
N THR A 131 -10.32 18.87 -6.76
CA THR A 131 -10.36 17.54 -7.37
C THR A 131 -11.80 17.03 -7.44
N SER A 132 -12.62 17.23 -6.39
CA SER A 132 -14.02 16.82 -6.40
C SER A 132 -14.87 17.68 -7.33
N THR A 133 -14.62 18.98 -7.39
CA THR A 133 -15.36 19.93 -8.25
C THR A 133 -14.98 19.78 -9.72
N ALA A 134 -13.72 19.45 -10.02
CA ALA A 134 -13.30 19.06 -11.37
C ALA A 134 -13.96 17.76 -11.82
N LEU A 135 -14.29 16.86 -10.88
CA LEU A 135 -15.06 15.63 -11.09
C LEU A 135 -16.52 15.92 -11.48
N GLU A 136 -17.16 16.89 -10.84
CA GLU A 136 -18.57 17.26 -11.10
C GLU A 136 -18.75 18.06 -12.40
N GLY A 137 -17.78 18.89 -12.77
CA GLY A 137 -17.83 19.78 -13.94
C GLY A 137 -17.58 19.12 -15.29
N VAL A 138 -16.95 17.97 -15.29
CA VAL A 138 -16.55 17.32 -16.54
C VAL A 138 -17.46 16.14 -16.88
N ARG A 139 -18.60 16.46 -17.43
CA ARG A 139 -19.51 15.53 -18.13
C ARG A 139 -18.90 14.90 -19.39
N HIS A 140 -17.62 15.13 -19.68
CA HIS A 140 -16.91 14.57 -20.81
C HIS A 140 -15.71 13.71 -20.36
N ARG A 141 -16.10 12.56 -19.87
CA ARG A 141 -15.69 11.22 -20.31
C ARG A 141 -14.25 10.76 -20.05
N MET A 142 -14.23 9.58 -19.56
CA MET A 142 -13.23 8.47 -19.53
C MET A 142 -11.74 8.82 -19.31
N LEU A 143 -11.18 9.78 -20.03
CA LEU A 143 -9.80 10.27 -19.85
C LEU A 143 -9.64 11.09 -18.56
N TYR A 144 -10.64 11.88 -18.22
CA TYR A 144 -10.62 12.71 -17.02
C TYR A 144 -10.79 11.86 -15.75
N ASP A 145 -11.67 10.85 -15.79
CA ASP A 145 -11.86 9.97 -14.64
C ASP A 145 -10.59 9.17 -14.29
N SER A 146 -9.79 8.78 -15.27
CA SER A 146 -8.49 8.13 -15.08
C SER A 146 -7.48 9.06 -14.41
N VAL A 147 -7.37 10.28 -14.93
CA VAL A 147 -6.45 11.30 -14.40
C VAL A 147 -6.84 11.73 -12.98
N ILE A 148 -8.13 11.92 -12.73
CA ILE A 148 -8.63 12.38 -11.43
C ILE A 148 -8.44 11.29 -10.36
N ARG A 149 -8.68 10.04 -10.65
CA ARG A 149 -8.51 8.95 -9.67
C ARG A 149 -7.06 8.58 -9.42
N GLU A 150 -6.20 8.70 -10.40
CA GLU A 150 -4.75 8.62 -10.16
C GLU A 150 -4.30 9.84 -9.33
N ALA A 151 -4.86 11.03 -9.61
CA ALA A 151 -4.61 12.21 -8.79
C ALA A 151 -5.11 12.03 -7.34
N GLN A 152 -6.29 11.45 -7.14
CA GLN A 152 -6.82 11.13 -5.81
C GLN A 152 -5.94 10.12 -5.05
N ARG A 153 -5.55 9.02 -5.71
CA ARG A 153 -4.61 8.06 -5.12
C ARG A 153 -3.27 8.71 -4.76
N ARG A 154 -2.77 9.59 -5.63
CA ARG A 154 -1.54 10.35 -5.36
C ARG A 154 -1.72 11.32 -4.20
N ILE A 155 -2.89 11.98 -4.12
CA ILE A 155 -3.24 12.86 -3.01
C ILE A 155 -3.28 12.07 -1.69
N GLU A 156 -3.93 10.91 -1.64
CA GLU A 156 -3.99 10.08 -0.43
C GLU A 156 -2.60 9.61 0.05
N LEU A 157 -1.73 9.22 -0.88
CA LEU A 157 -0.35 8.87 -0.57
C LEU A 157 0.44 10.10 -0.07
N VAL A 158 0.26 11.23 -0.74
CA VAL A 158 0.87 12.51 -0.36
C VAL A 158 0.35 12.97 1.00
N ASP A 159 -0.95 12.85 1.26
CA ASP A 159 -1.56 13.21 2.56
C ASP A 159 -1.03 12.35 3.73
N ALA A 160 -0.72 11.08 3.49
CA ALA A 160 -0.09 10.22 4.50
C ALA A 160 1.35 10.66 4.78
N GLU A 161 2.14 10.92 3.76
CA GLU A 161 3.52 11.44 3.87
C GLU A 161 3.54 12.85 4.47
N MET A 162 2.61 13.72 4.07
CA MET A 162 2.46 15.07 4.61
C MET A 162 2.15 15.06 6.11
N ARG A 163 1.29 14.13 6.59
CA ARG A 163 1.02 14.01 8.04
C ARG A 163 2.26 13.66 8.85
N VAL A 164 3.13 12.82 8.33
CA VAL A 164 4.40 12.48 8.99
C VAL A 164 5.31 13.71 9.03
N THR A 165 5.49 14.37 7.89
CA THR A 165 6.37 15.54 7.77
C THR A 165 5.82 16.75 8.55
N ALA A 166 4.48 16.91 8.60
CA ALA A 166 3.85 17.95 9.42
C ALA A 166 4.13 17.79 10.91
N LYS A 167 4.14 16.54 11.43
CA LYS A 167 4.52 16.26 12.82
C LYS A 167 5.98 16.61 13.11
N GLU A 168 6.88 16.32 12.17
CA GLU A 168 8.30 16.70 12.29
C GLU A 168 8.49 18.21 12.30
N VAL A 169 7.81 18.94 11.42
CA VAL A 169 7.87 20.41 11.38
C VAL A 169 7.20 21.05 12.59
N ALA A 170 6.09 20.49 13.08
CA ALA A 170 5.45 20.97 14.30
C ALA A 170 6.38 20.80 15.52
N ALA A 171 7.10 19.68 15.64
CA ALA A 171 8.10 19.46 16.67
C ALA A 171 9.28 20.43 16.54
N LEU A 172 9.77 20.68 15.32
CA LEU A 172 10.84 21.65 15.05
C LEU A 172 10.40 23.10 15.32
N ARG A 173 9.14 23.47 15.02
CA ARG A 173 8.57 24.80 15.35
C ARG A 173 8.38 24.96 16.86
N ALA A 174 7.96 23.92 17.56
CA ALA A 174 7.92 23.92 19.03
C ALA A 174 9.33 24.13 19.62
N LEU A 175 10.35 23.58 18.98
CA LEU A 175 11.76 23.80 19.33
C LEU A 175 12.20 25.26 19.05
N VAL A 176 11.73 25.85 17.92
CA VAL A 176 12.01 27.28 17.62
C VAL A 176 11.35 28.17 18.66
N ALA A 177 10.06 27.97 18.93
CA ALA A 177 9.34 28.75 19.95
C ALA A 177 9.98 28.59 21.34
N GLN A 178 10.35 27.34 21.72
CA GLN A 178 11.08 27.11 22.96
C GLN A 178 12.47 27.76 22.98
N ALA A 179 13.17 27.79 21.81
CA ALA A 179 14.46 28.47 21.71
C ALA A 179 14.31 30.02 21.75
N GLU A 180 13.21 30.57 21.18
CA GLU A 180 12.89 32.01 21.30
C GLU A 180 12.51 32.39 22.73
N ASP A 181 11.69 31.57 23.40
CA ASP A 181 11.32 31.78 24.81
C ASP A 181 12.57 31.75 25.71
N ARG A 182 13.47 30.77 25.49
CA ARG A 182 14.74 30.68 26.24
C ARG A 182 15.66 31.87 25.95
N ARG A 183 15.73 32.28 24.67
CA ARG A 183 16.55 33.45 24.34
C ARG A 183 16.06 34.72 25.07
N ASP A 184 14.74 34.85 25.18
CA ASP A 184 14.14 35.99 25.89
C ASP A 184 14.32 35.84 27.41
N ASP A 185 14.28 34.59 27.95
CA ASP A 185 14.66 34.29 29.33
C ASP A 185 16.14 34.53 29.58
N SER A 186 17.04 34.12 28.67
CA SER A 186 18.48 34.40 28.75
C SER A 186 18.78 35.91 28.70
N ARG A 187 18.01 36.70 27.90
CA ARG A 187 18.13 38.17 27.88
C ARG A 187 17.65 38.79 29.17
N GLN A 188 16.53 38.28 29.71
CA GLN A 188 16.00 38.70 31.01
C GLN A 188 16.91 38.24 32.14
N ASP A 189 17.45 37.06 32.04
CA ASP A 189 18.39 36.49 33.01
C ASP A 189 19.79 37.10 32.86
N ARG A 190 20.18 37.58 31.64
CA ARG A 190 21.37 38.42 31.48
C ARG A 190 21.34 39.61 32.40
N ASP A 191 20.21 40.26 32.51
CA ASP A 191 20.04 41.42 33.38
C ASP A 191 20.00 41.01 34.88
N LYS A 192 19.57 39.75 35.16
CA LYS A 192 19.62 39.18 36.51
C LYS A 192 20.93 38.43 36.80
N LEU A 193 21.63 37.91 35.74
CA LEU A 193 22.92 37.19 35.83
C LEU A 193 24.11 38.06 36.23
N ILE A 194 23.94 39.34 36.10
CA ILE A 194 24.90 40.29 36.68
C ILE A 194 25.00 40.06 38.21
N ASP A 195 23.95 39.43 38.79
CA ASP A 195 23.89 39.22 40.26
C ASP A 195 23.92 37.73 40.75
N SER A 196 23.86 36.67 39.88
CA SER A 196 23.91 35.29 40.41
C SER A 196 24.16 34.13 39.42
N GLN A 197 25.05 33.19 39.76
CA GLN A 197 25.39 31.94 39.06
C GLN A 197 24.23 30.91 38.82
N PRO A 198 23.15 30.89 39.60
CA PRO A 198 22.07 29.91 39.37
C PRO A 198 21.37 30.00 38.02
N ALA A 199 21.36 31.16 37.37
CA ALA A 199 20.67 31.35 36.08
C ALA A 199 21.34 30.57 34.93
N ILE A 200 22.67 30.40 34.96
CA ILE A 200 23.43 29.69 33.92
C ILE A 200 23.15 28.16 34.00
N HIS A 201 22.96 27.62 35.21
CA HIS A 201 22.55 26.23 35.37
C HIS A 201 21.14 25.95 34.81
N ALA A 202 20.24 26.93 34.84
CA ALA A 202 18.91 26.82 34.24
C ALA A 202 19.00 26.76 32.70
N ASP A 203 19.91 27.51 32.06
CA ASP A 203 20.12 27.48 30.60
C ASP A 203 20.67 26.14 30.10
N ILE A 204 21.61 25.54 30.86
CA ILE A 204 22.13 24.20 30.57
C ILE A 204 21.01 23.16 30.67
N ALA A 205 20.13 23.27 31.65
CA ALA A 205 18.99 22.37 31.82
C ALA A 205 18.02 22.49 30.64
N ALA A 206 17.73 23.69 30.18
CA ALA A 206 16.88 23.95 29.02
C ALA A 206 17.47 23.38 27.71
N THR A 207 18.79 23.53 27.51
CA THR A 207 19.48 22.96 26.33
C THR A 207 19.44 21.41 26.33
N ARG A 208 19.48 20.77 27.52
CA ARG A 208 19.26 19.31 27.65
C ARG A 208 17.85 18.88 27.24
N THR A 209 16.85 19.70 27.48
CA THR A 209 15.49 19.43 27.01
C THR A 209 15.41 19.39 25.49
N VAL A 210 16.11 20.28 24.80
CA VAL A 210 16.19 20.27 23.31
C VAL A 210 16.84 19.01 22.77
N ILE A 211 17.91 18.54 23.41
CA ILE A 211 18.56 17.28 23.04
C ILE A 211 17.58 16.11 23.20
N SER A 212 16.84 16.08 24.30
CA SER A 212 15.84 15.04 24.53
C SER A 212 14.70 15.04 23.50
N GLU A 213 14.29 16.19 23.00
CA GLU A 213 13.28 16.31 21.94
C GLU A 213 13.81 15.87 20.57
N ALA A 214 15.07 16.18 20.25
CA ALA A 214 15.73 15.66 19.06
C ALA A 214 15.94 14.12 19.11
N GLU A 215 16.18 13.57 20.28
CA GLU A 215 16.23 12.11 20.50
C GLU A 215 14.85 11.46 20.24
N ILE A 216 13.76 12.14 20.58
CA ILE A 216 12.39 11.67 20.25
C ILE A 216 12.19 11.63 18.74
N THR A 217 12.62 12.67 18.02
CA THR A 217 12.51 12.71 16.55
C THR A 217 13.30 11.57 15.88
N ILE A 218 14.50 11.28 16.38
CA ILE A 218 15.30 10.13 15.90
C ILE A 218 14.54 8.81 16.13
N ALA A 219 13.92 8.63 17.31
CA ALA A 219 13.15 7.43 17.60
C ALA A 219 11.92 7.27 16.68
N GLU A 220 11.28 8.38 16.27
CA GLU A 220 10.18 8.36 15.30
C GLU A 220 10.68 7.97 13.89
N LEU A 221 11.80 8.54 13.44
CA LEU A 221 12.43 8.18 12.16
C LEU A 221 12.91 6.73 12.12
N GLU A 222 13.51 6.23 13.22
CA GLU A 222 13.89 4.82 13.36
C GLU A 222 12.67 3.88 13.31
N ALA A 223 11.54 4.31 13.89
CA ALA A 223 10.29 3.57 13.82
C ALA A 223 9.73 3.52 12.39
N GLU A 224 9.89 4.62 11.63
CA GLU A 224 9.50 4.68 10.22
C GLU A 224 10.39 3.79 9.34
N ILE A 225 11.71 3.82 9.52
CA ILE A 225 12.64 2.89 8.86
C ILE A 225 12.25 1.44 9.12
N LEU A 226 11.98 1.10 10.38
CA LEU A 226 11.55 -0.25 10.74
C LEU A 226 10.22 -0.64 10.06
N ALA A 227 9.31 0.31 9.85
CA ALA A 227 8.08 0.08 9.11
C ALA A 227 8.36 -0.20 7.62
N PHE A 228 9.24 0.57 6.97
CA PHE A 228 9.68 0.33 5.59
C PHE A 228 10.44 -1.00 5.45
N GLU A 229 11.35 -1.32 6.36
CA GLU A 229 12.05 -2.60 6.38
C GLU A 229 11.09 -3.79 6.52
N ARG A 230 10.04 -3.65 7.36
CA ARG A 230 8.97 -4.65 7.47
C ARG A 230 8.15 -4.77 6.19
N MET A 231 7.86 -3.67 5.50
CA MET A 231 7.19 -3.67 4.21
C MET A 231 8.07 -4.28 3.12
N ALA A 232 9.37 -3.99 3.12
CA ALA A 232 10.33 -4.52 2.14
C ALA A 232 10.49 -6.04 2.18
N VAL A 233 10.28 -6.65 3.34
CA VAL A 233 10.31 -8.12 3.49
C VAL A 233 8.95 -8.77 3.31
N THR A 234 7.94 -8.06 2.80
CA THR A 234 6.63 -8.62 2.48
C THR A 234 6.42 -8.71 0.97
N ARG A 235 5.79 -9.80 0.55
CA ARG A 235 5.36 -9.96 -0.84
C ARG A 235 4.24 -8.98 -1.13
N ARG A 236 4.40 -8.13 -2.13
CA ARG A 236 3.43 -7.08 -2.48
C ARG A 236 2.04 -7.62 -2.80
N TRP A 237 1.96 -8.84 -3.35
CA TRP A 237 0.70 -9.47 -3.77
C TRP A 237 -0.10 -10.09 -2.64
N THR A 238 0.52 -10.34 -1.49
CA THR A 238 -0.14 -11.01 -0.35
C THR A 238 0.13 -10.34 0.99
N GLY A 239 1.06 -9.40 1.09
CA GLY A 239 1.51 -8.84 2.37
C GLY A 239 2.22 -9.84 3.30
N VAL A 240 2.36 -11.09 2.89
CA VAL A 240 3.01 -12.14 3.69
C VAL A 240 4.52 -11.95 3.64
N GLN A 241 5.21 -12.25 4.74
CA GLN A 241 6.68 -12.19 4.80
C GLN A 241 7.33 -12.99 3.67
N GLY A 242 8.34 -12.43 3.05
CA GLY A 242 9.09 -12.98 1.94
C GLY A 242 9.37 -11.94 0.86
N THR A 243 10.22 -12.29 -0.08
CA THR A 243 10.54 -11.45 -1.23
C THR A 243 9.57 -11.69 -2.37
N ASP A 244 9.29 -10.64 -3.15
CA ASP A 244 8.55 -10.78 -4.40
C ASP A 244 9.30 -11.70 -5.37
N THR A 245 8.56 -12.53 -6.06
CA THR A 245 9.12 -13.33 -7.15
C THR A 245 9.13 -12.50 -8.42
N ALA A 246 10.30 -12.40 -9.06
CA ALA A 246 10.50 -11.62 -10.30
C ALA A 246 9.85 -12.34 -11.50
N ARG A 247 8.54 -12.23 -11.63
CA ARG A 247 7.74 -12.84 -12.71
C ARG A 247 6.41 -12.11 -12.91
N PRO A 248 5.75 -12.22 -14.08
CA PRO A 248 4.44 -11.63 -14.33
C PRO A 248 3.34 -12.33 -13.52
N ALA A 249 2.22 -11.65 -13.30
CA ALA A 249 1.02 -12.31 -12.81
C ALA A 249 0.52 -13.33 -13.85
N LEU A 250 0.01 -14.46 -13.37
CA LEU A 250 -0.64 -15.50 -14.16
C LEU A 250 -2.08 -15.69 -13.67
N ALA A 251 -3.03 -15.35 -14.50
CA ALA A 251 -4.45 -15.55 -14.25
C ALA A 251 -4.92 -16.85 -14.93
N ILE A 252 -5.63 -17.69 -14.21
CA ILE A 252 -6.16 -18.98 -14.72
C ILE A 252 -7.67 -19.00 -14.55
N LYS A 253 -8.41 -19.17 -15.64
CA LYS A 253 -9.86 -19.30 -15.63
C LYS A 253 -10.28 -20.69 -15.16
N ILE A 254 -11.00 -20.78 -14.05
CA ILE A 254 -11.37 -22.03 -13.38
C ILE A 254 -12.89 -22.21 -13.37
N ASP A 255 -13.31 -23.44 -13.59
CA ASP A 255 -14.72 -23.84 -13.52
C ASP A 255 -15.21 -23.86 -12.07
N ASN A 256 -16.44 -23.41 -11.83
CA ASN A 256 -17.03 -23.37 -10.48
C ASN A 256 -18.40 -24.06 -10.37
N VAL A 257 -18.79 -24.84 -11.37
CA VAL A 257 -20.00 -25.67 -11.22
C VAL A 257 -19.72 -26.87 -10.29
N THR A 258 -20.74 -27.37 -9.60
CA THR A 258 -20.60 -28.45 -8.62
C THR A 258 -19.84 -29.69 -9.17
N ARG A 259 -19.94 -29.98 -10.47
CA ARG A 259 -19.25 -31.10 -11.12
C ARG A 259 -17.74 -30.85 -11.32
N ALA A 260 -17.29 -29.60 -11.18
CA ALA A 260 -15.88 -29.22 -11.24
C ALA A 260 -15.17 -29.38 -9.89
N HIS A 261 -15.94 -29.48 -8.81
CA HIS A 261 -15.38 -29.63 -7.46
C HIS A 261 -14.85 -31.05 -7.19
N PRO A 262 -13.80 -31.21 -6.37
CA PRO A 262 -12.94 -30.14 -5.86
C PRO A 262 -12.06 -29.53 -7.00
N GLN A 263 -11.85 -28.23 -6.97
CA GLN A 263 -10.85 -27.59 -7.82
C GLN A 263 -9.45 -27.84 -7.22
N ALA A 264 -8.40 -27.55 -7.99
CA ALA A 264 -7.03 -27.62 -7.52
C ALA A 264 -6.34 -26.27 -7.66
N GLY A 265 -5.54 -25.89 -6.67
CA GLY A 265 -4.70 -24.70 -6.66
C GLY A 265 -5.38 -23.42 -6.16
N LEU A 266 -6.59 -23.48 -5.65
CA LEU A 266 -7.31 -22.29 -5.15
C LEU A 266 -6.69 -21.73 -3.87
N ASN A 267 -6.24 -22.61 -2.96
CA ASN A 267 -5.64 -22.20 -1.69
C ASN A 267 -4.25 -21.55 -1.85
N GLN A 268 -3.58 -21.77 -2.98
CA GLN A 268 -2.28 -21.22 -3.30
C GLN A 268 -2.36 -19.95 -4.19
N ALA A 269 -3.57 -19.61 -4.67
CA ALA A 269 -3.77 -18.39 -5.43
C ALA A 269 -3.63 -17.16 -4.52
N ASP A 270 -2.96 -16.12 -5.00
CA ASP A 270 -2.85 -14.84 -4.29
C ASP A 270 -4.22 -14.14 -4.24
N VAL A 271 -4.92 -14.16 -5.37
CA VAL A 271 -6.27 -13.59 -5.50
C VAL A 271 -7.15 -14.52 -6.32
N VAL A 272 -8.40 -14.72 -5.87
CA VAL A 272 -9.44 -15.40 -6.65
C VAL A 272 -10.60 -14.45 -6.87
N TYR A 273 -10.87 -14.11 -8.13
CA TYR A 273 -12.09 -13.38 -8.50
C TYR A 273 -13.21 -14.38 -8.83
N GLU A 274 -14.39 -14.14 -8.28
CA GLU A 274 -15.60 -14.90 -8.59
C GLU A 274 -16.59 -13.99 -9.34
N GLU A 275 -16.93 -14.37 -10.57
CA GLU A 275 -17.82 -13.61 -11.44
C GLU A 275 -19.01 -14.44 -11.90
N LEU A 276 -20.15 -13.77 -12.08
CA LEU A 276 -21.34 -14.34 -12.70
C LEU A 276 -21.12 -14.56 -14.19
N VAL A 277 -21.46 -15.73 -14.68
CA VAL A 277 -21.46 -16.08 -16.10
C VAL A 277 -22.85 -16.53 -16.57
N GLU A 278 -22.94 -17.06 -17.79
CA GLU A 278 -24.21 -17.55 -18.34
C GLU A 278 -24.85 -18.66 -17.49
N GLY A 279 -26.17 -18.69 -17.47
CA GLY A 279 -26.94 -19.70 -16.74
C GLY A 279 -27.05 -19.47 -15.25
N GLY A 280 -26.65 -18.30 -14.73
CA GLY A 280 -26.72 -17.96 -13.30
C GLY A 280 -25.69 -18.68 -12.42
N VAL A 281 -24.67 -19.28 -13.04
CA VAL A 281 -23.54 -19.88 -12.32
C VAL A 281 -22.34 -18.94 -12.31
N THR A 282 -21.34 -19.23 -11.47
CA THR A 282 -20.12 -18.44 -11.42
C THR A 282 -18.93 -19.14 -12.08
N ARG A 283 -17.91 -18.37 -12.39
CA ARG A 283 -16.57 -18.82 -12.73
C ARG A 283 -15.54 -18.12 -11.85
N LEU A 284 -14.41 -18.80 -11.67
CA LEU A 284 -13.30 -18.23 -10.92
C LEU A 284 -12.19 -17.80 -11.87
N VAL A 285 -11.49 -16.74 -11.49
CA VAL A 285 -10.20 -16.35 -12.05
C VAL A 285 -9.21 -16.38 -10.91
N ALA A 286 -8.41 -17.44 -10.84
CA ALA A 286 -7.34 -17.55 -9.86
C ALA A 286 -6.08 -16.88 -10.39
N VAL A 287 -5.51 -15.94 -9.63
CA VAL A 287 -4.32 -15.17 -10.01
C VAL A 287 -3.16 -15.57 -9.11
N PHE A 288 -2.06 -15.92 -9.74
CA PHE A 288 -0.83 -16.36 -9.10
C PHE A 288 0.30 -15.41 -9.45
N GLN A 289 1.08 -15.03 -8.46
CA GLN A 289 2.29 -14.25 -8.61
C GLN A 289 3.36 -14.69 -7.58
N SER A 290 2.94 -14.90 -6.33
CA SER A 290 3.86 -15.16 -5.22
C SER A 290 4.29 -16.62 -5.12
N MET A 291 3.45 -17.57 -5.54
CA MET A 291 3.67 -19.01 -5.37
C MET A 291 3.55 -19.78 -6.70
N SER A 292 4.32 -20.87 -6.80
CA SER A 292 4.20 -21.86 -7.87
C SER A 292 3.28 -22.98 -7.44
N VAL A 293 2.48 -23.50 -8.38
CA VAL A 293 1.50 -24.56 -8.15
C VAL A 293 1.55 -25.58 -9.29
N ASP A 294 1.75 -26.85 -8.95
CA ASP A 294 1.91 -27.93 -9.94
C ASP A 294 0.61 -28.27 -10.67
N VAL A 295 -0.52 -28.15 -9.98
CA VAL A 295 -1.84 -28.56 -10.49
C VAL A 295 -2.86 -27.47 -10.22
N VAL A 296 -3.38 -26.85 -11.29
CA VAL A 296 -4.43 -25.83 -11.22
C VAL A 296 -5.57 -26.16 -12.19
N GLY A 297 -6.80 -26.09 -11.72
CA GLY A 297 -7.97 -26.29 -12.54
C GLY A 297 -9.21 -26.83 -11.80
N PRO A 298 -10.26 -27.28 -12.51
CA PRO A 298 -10.34 -27.46 -13.97
C PRO A 298 -10.36 -26.14 -14.73
N VAL A 299 -9.49 -26.00 -15.73
CA VAL A 299 -9.38 -24.80 -16.56
C VAL A 299 -10.60 -24.66 -17.47
N ARG A 300 -11.13 -23.43 -17.58
CA ARG A 300 -12.38 -23.16 -18.27
C ARG A 300 -12.28 -22.02 -19.29
N SER A 301 -13.36 -21.84 -20.06
CA SER A 301 -13.40 -20.86 -21.15
C SER A 301 -13.39 -19.41 -20.64
N ALA A 302 -12.66 -18.56 -21.34
CA ALA A 302 -12.64 -17.11 -21.13
C ALA A 302 -13.98 -16.44 -21.42
N ARG A 303 -14.17 -15.27 -20.83
CA ARG A 303 -15.35 -14.40 -21.02
C ARG A 303 -14.89 -12.98 -21.36
N THR A 304 -15.81 -12.16 -21.82
CA THR A 304 -15.54 -10.75 -22.15
C THR A 304 -15.21 -9.90 -20.92
N SER A 305 -15.59 -10.37 -19.73
CA SER A 305 -15.21 -9.75 -18.45
C SER A 305 -13.70 -9.87 -18.13
N ASP A 306 -13.03 -10.93 -18.63
CA ASP A 306 -11.66 -11.25 -18.20
C ASP A 306 -10.63 -10.19 -18.61
N PRO A 307 -10.59 -9.70 -19.87
CA PRO A 307 -9.60 -8.70 -20.25
C PRO A 307 -9.68 -7.41 -19.41
N PRO A 308 -10.83 -6.73 -19.26
CA PRO A 308 -10.88 -5.53 -18.44
C PRO A 308 -10.65 -5.79 -16.95
N LEU A 309 -10.92 -7.00 -16.44
CA LEU A 309 -10.63 -7.38 -15.07
C LEU A 309 -9.12 -7.46 -14.81
N LEU A 310 -8.36 -8.05 -15.75
CA LEU A 310 -6.99 -8.50 -15.56
C LEU A 310 -5.92 -7.52 -16.05
N GLN A 311 -6.23 -6.65 -17.00
CA GLN A 311 -5.19 -5.82 -17.66
C GLN A 311 -4.46 -4.86 -16.73
N GLY A 312 -5.03 -4.53 -15.55
CA GLY A 312 -4.38 -3.73 -14.50
C GLY A 312 -3.16 -4.42 -13.85
N PHE A 313 -2.86 -5.67 -14.20
CA PHE A 313 -1.70 -6.41 -13.69
C PHE A 313 -0.50 -6.40 -14.64
N ASP A 314 -0.33 -5.35 -15.42
CA ASP A 314 0.79 -5.16 -16.34
C ASP A 314 0.99 -6.34 -17.31
N ARG A 315 0.04 -6.51 -18.24
CA ARG A 315 0.09 -7.57 -19.25
C ARG A 315 0.24 -8.98 -18.66
N PRO A 316 -0.68 -9.41 -17.78
CA PRO A 316 -0.60 -10.73 -17.15
C PRO A 316 -0.72 -11.84 -18.20
N LEU A 317 -0.18 -13.01 -17.86
CA LEU A 317 -0.47 -14.23 -18.59
C LEU A 317 -1.92 -14.64 -18.30
N PHE A 318 -2.66 -15.05 -19.31
CA PHE A 318 -4.03 -15.52 -19.12
C PHE A 318 -4.22 -16.93 -19.70
N ALA A 319 -4.47 -17.88 -18.79
CA ALA A 319 -4.69 -19.30 -19.08
C ALA A 319 -6.19 -19.62 -19.08
N TYR A 320 -6.66 -20.20 -20.18
CA TYR A 320 -8.07 -20.57 -20.38
C TYR A 320 -8.21 -21.73 -21.38
N SER A 321 -9.36 -22.43 -21.38
CA SER A 321 -9.57 -23.61 -22.20
C SER A 321 -10.27 -23.35 -23.54
N GLY A 322 -10.42 -22.10 -23.93
CA GLY A 322 -11.11 -21.67 -25.15
C GLY A 322 -12.01 -20.47 -24.91
N ALA A 323 -12.62 -19.97 -25.98
CA ALA A 323 -13.54 -18.85 -25.94
C ALA A 323 -14.41 -18.83 -27.21
N ASN A 324 -15.56 -18.13 -27.17
CA ASN A 324 -16.31 -17.84 -28.39
C ASN A 324 -15.56 -16.85 -29.29
N ARG A 325 -16.03 -16.68 -30.54
CA ARG A 325 -15.33 -15.86 -31.54
C ARG A 325 -15.15 -14.41 -31.12
N GLY A 326 -16.16 -13.81 -30.47
CA GLY A 326 -16.10 -12.42 -30.03
C GLY A 326 -15.14 -12.22 -28.87
N THR A 327 -15.18 -13.12 -27.87
CA THR A 327 -14.23 -13.13 -26.76
C THR A 327 -12.77 -13.34 -27.25
N LYS A 328 -12.56 -14.25 -28.23
CA LYS A 328 -11.23 -14.43 -28.84
C LYS A 328 -10.72 -13.17 -29.54
N SER A 329 -11.64 -12.38 -30.15
CA SER A 329 -11.25 -11.08 -30.74
C SER A 329 -10.82 -10.11 -29.67
N GLN A 330 -11.60 -9.95 -28.62
CA GLN A 330 -11.33 -9.03 -27.51
C GLN A 330 -10.01 -9.41 -26.78
N LEU A 331 -9.74 -10.70 -26.60
CA LEU A 331 -8.47 -11.17 -26.03
C LEU A 331 -7.27 -10.77 -26.88
N ARG A 332 -7.36 -10.91 -28.21
CA ARG A 332 -6.27 -10.48 -29.12
C ARG A 332 -6.03 -8.97 -29.09
N ASP A 333 -7.09 -8.20 -28.91
CA ASP A 333 -7.06 -6.74 -28.87
C ASP A 333 -6.67 -6.20 -27.48
N SER A 334 -6.61 -7.07 -26.45
CA SER A 334 -6.23 -6.75 -25.08
C SER A 334 -4.71 -6.87 -24.86
N PRO A 335 -4.15 -6.24 -23.80
CA PRO A 335 -2.74 -6.37 -23.44
C PRO A 335 -2.38 -7.71 -22.79
N LEU A 336 -3.35 -8.60 -22.54
CA LEU A 336 -3.11 -9.90 -21.92
C LEU A 336 -2.23 -10.79 -22.82
N VAL A 337 -1.35 -11.55 -22.19
CA VAL A 337 -0.52 -12.54 -22.90
C VAL A 337 -1.26 -13.87 -22.92
N ASP A 338 -1.50 -14.39 -24.13
CA ASP A 338 -2.23 -15.66 -24.30
C ASP A 338 -1.39 -16.84 -23.78
N ALA A 339 -1.80 -17.41 -22.68
CA ALA A 339 -1.31 -18.65 -22.10
C ALA A 339 -2.36 -19.77 -22.16
N GLY A 340 -3.38 -19.63 -23.02
CA GLY A 340 -4.49 -20.56 -23.14
C GLY A 340 -4.14 -21.91 -23.73
N PHE A 341 -5.06 -22.87 -23.58
CA PHE A 341 -4.91 -24.25 -24.08
C PHE A 341 -4.61 -24.34 -25.58
N ASP A 342 -5.19 -23.48 -26.40
CA ASP A 342 -4.96 -23.51 -27.86
C ASP A 342 -3.51 -23.11 -28.21
N ALA A 343 -2.89 -22.22 -27.41
CA ALA A 343 -1.53 -21.71 -27.61
C ALA A 343 -0.45 -22.65 -27.02
N HIS A 344 -0.74 -23.33 -25.91
CA HIS A 344 0.24 -24.12 -25.12
C HIS A 344 -0.32 -25.50 -24.74
N LYS A 345 -0.75 -26.29 -25.70
CA LYS A 345 -1.42 -27.58 -25.46
C LYS A 345 -0.58 -28.55 -24.65
N GLU A 346 0.74 -28.50 -24.80
CA GLU A 346 1.72 -29.35 -24.10
C GLU A 346 1.79 -29.11 -22.59
N ASP A 347 1.35 -27.95 -22.13
CA ASP A 347 1.36 -27.58 -20.71
C ASP A 347 0.05 -27.93 -19.98
N TYR A 348 -0.87 -28.48 -20.73
CA TYR A 348 -2.17 -28.89 -20.20
C TYR A 348 -2.37 -30.40 -20.31
N TRP A 349 -3.09 -30.93 -19.36
CA TRP A 349 -3.51 -32.34 -19.40
C TRP A 349 -4.94 -32.51 -18.99
N ARG A 350 -5.52 -33.65 -19.35
CA ARG A 350 -6.86 -34.01 -18.90
C ARG A 350 -6.78 -35.14 -17.87
N ASP A 351 -7.42 -34.89 -16.75
CA ASP A 351 -7.62 -35.93 -15.71
C ASP A 351 -8.65 -36.94 -16.21
N PRO A 352 -8.25 -38.22 -16.41
CA PRO A 352 -9.15 -39.24 -16.91
C PRO A 352 -10.22 -39.68 -15.90
N SER A 353 -10.04 -39.39 -14.62
CA SER A 353 -11.01 -39.67 -13.56
C SER A 353 -12.22 -38.75 -13.60
N ARG A 354 -12.11 -37.63 -14.32
CA ARG A 354 -13.16 -36.60 -14.42
C ARG A 354 -13.76 -36.51 -15.81
N ARG A 355 -15.05 -36.19 -15.87
CA ARG A 355 -15.74 -36.04 -17.16
C ARG A 355 -15.43 -34.65 -17.77
N ALA A 356 -15.14 -34.63 -19.07
CA ALA A 356 -15.12 -33.41 -19.83
C ALA A 356 -16.46 -32.66 -19.72
N PRO A 357 -16.46 -31.32 -19.64
CA PRO A 357 -15.35 -30.39 -19.80
C PRO A 357 -14.67 -30.01 -18.47
N HIS A 358 -14.91 -30.70 -17.36
CA HIS A 358 -14.48 -30.38 -16.00
C HIS A 358 -13.19 -31.15 -15.62
N ASN A 359 -12.29 -31.34 -16.56
CA ASN A 359 -11.13 -32.24 -16.39
C ASN A 359 -9.84 -31.75 -17.02
N LEU A 360 -9.74 -30.45 -17.40
CA LEU A 360 -8.53 -29.87 -17.96
C LEU A 360 -7.74 -29.16 -16.86
N PHE A 361 -6.46 -29.46 -16.74
CA PHE A 361 -5.57 -28.90 -15.72
C PHE A 361 -4.29 -28.37 -16.35
N THR A 362 -3.59 -27.52 -15.62
CA THR A 362 -2.25 -26.99 -15.96
C THR A 362 -1.45 -26.77 -14.68
N GLY A 363 -0.18 -26.40 -14.80
CA GLY A 363 0.68 -25.95 -13.71
C GLY A 363 1.25 -24.57 -14.00
N THR A 364 1.45 -23.79 -12.96
CA THR A 364 1.87 -22.39 -13.12
C THR A 364 3.27 -22.27 -13.71
N ASP A 365 4.23 -23.06 -13.24
CA ASP A 365 5.63 -23.01 -13.71
C ASP A 365 5.76 -23.39 -15.20
N ARG A 366 4.90 -24.30 -15.69
CA ARG A 366 4.87 -24.65 -17.11
C ARG A 366 4.58 -23.43 -17.99
N LEU A 367 3.57 -22.63 -17.57
CA LEU A 367 3.16 -21.45 -18.33
C LEU A 367 4.16 -20.29 -18.19
N TRP A 368 4.74 -20.08 -17.00
CA TRP A 368 5.78 -19.07 -16.81
C TRP A 368 7.07 -19.38 -17.60
N ALA A 369 7.40 -20.66 -17.78
CA ALA A 369 8.60 -21.10 -18.51
C ALA A 369 8.68 -20.57 -19.95
N HIS A 370 7.55 -20.20 -20.56
CA HIS A 370 7.53 -19.57 -21.90
C HIS A 370 7.90 -18.09 -21.88
N HIS A 371 8.04 -17.47 -20.69
CA HIS A 371 8.26 -16.04 -20.54
C HIS A 371 9.42 -15.69 -19.58
N PRO A 372 10.62 -16.28 -19.76
CA PRO A 372 11.74 -16.11 -18.83
C PRO A 372 12.26 -14.67 -18.76
N ASP A 373 12.04 -13.87 -19.81
CA ASP A 373 12.49 -12.48 -19.88
C ASP A 373 11.59 -11.51 -19.10
N ARG A 374 10.42 -11.96 -18.65
CA ARG A 374 9.47 -11.14 -17.92
C ARG A 374 9.72 -11.25 -16.41
N THR A 375 10.62 -10.41 -15.93
CA THR A 375 11.09 -10.41 -14.54
C THR A 375 10.52 -9.26 -13.70
N ALA A 376 9.74 -8.36 -14.27
CA ALA A 376 9.10 -7.29 -13.53
C ALA A 376 7.98 -7.84 -12.63
N VAL A 377 7.95 -7.39 -11.38
CA VAL A 377 6.84 -7.67 -10.47
C VAL A 377 5.69 -6.72 -10.81
N PRO A 378 4.51 -7.23 -11.16
CA PRO A 378 3.38 -6.39 -11.56
C PRO A 378 2.79 -5.63 -10.38
N PRO A 379 1.98 -4.57 -10.64
CA PRO A 379 1.23 -3.86 -9.60
C PRO A 379 0.43 -4.83 -8.74
N ALA A 380 0.48 -4.63 -7.42
CA ALA A 380 -0.31 -5.42 -6.49
C ALA A 380 -1.81 -5.05 -6.60
N PRO A 381 -2.73 -6.02 -6.47
CA PRO A 381 -4.16 -5.76 -6.51
C PRO A 381 -4.69 -4.99 -5.29
N PHE A 382 -4.00 -5.09 -4.15
CA PHE A 382 -4.39 -4.50 -2.87
C PHE A 382 -3.20 -3.97 -2.09
N VAL A 383 -3.48 -3.12 -1.11
CA VAL A 383 -2.51 -2.72 -0.10
C VAL A 383 -2.75 -3.55 1.17
N TYR A 384 -1.67 -4.01 1.78
CA TYR A 384 -1.74 -4.86 2.96
C TYR A 384 -1.25 -4.12 4.20
N ARG A 385 -1.78 -4.51 5.37
CA ARG A 385 -1.26 -4.08 6.66
C ARG A 385 0.09 -4.75 6.93
N TYR A 386 1.02 -4.01 7.48
CA TYR A 386 2.24 -4.59 8.01
C TYR A 386 2.04 -5.10 9.45
N GLN A 387 2.95 -5.92 9.92
CA GLN A 387 2.88 -6.49 11.27
C GLN A 387 2.86 -5.41 12.36
N GLY A 388 1.79 -5.40 13.15
CA GLY A 388 1.56 -4.40 14.21
C GLY A 388 0.71 -3.20 13.78
N GLN A 389 0.36 -3.08 12.50
CA GLN A 389 -0.60 -2.07 12.04
C GLN A 389 -2.03 -2.48 12.40
N GLY A 390 -2.77 -1.58 13.02
CA GLY A 390 -4.17 -1.78 13.39
C GLY A 390 -5.10 -1.92 12.19
N LEU A 391 -6.34 -2.32 12.45
CA LEU A 391 -7.43 -2.27 11.48
C LEU A 391 -7.81 -0.82 11.16
N HIS A 392 -8.51 -0.64 10.05
CA HIS A 392 -9.13 0.65 9.72
C HIS A 392 -10.10 1.08 10.83
N GLU A 393 -10.20 2.39 11.10
CA GLU A 393 -11.02 2.92 12.21
C GLU A 393 -12.50 2.58 12.10
N SER A 394 -13.03 2.43 10.87
CA SER A 394 -14.41 2.02 10.61
C SER A 394 -14.62 0.51 10.55
N ALA A 395 -13.66 -0.30 11.01
CA ALA A 395 -13.82 -1.75 11.06
C ALA A 395 -14.85 -2.16 12.11
N GLU A 396 -15.85 -2.95 11.71
CA GLU A 396 -16.90 -3.50 12.57
C GLU A 396 -16.68 -5.03 12.69
N PRO A 397 -16.88 -5.66 13.86
CA PRO A 397 -16.80 -7.11 13.99
C PRO A 397 -17.73 -7.81 13.00
N ALA A 398 -17.27 -8.92 12.43
CA ALA A 398 -18.07 -9.71 11.50
C ALA A 398 -17.75 -11.20 11.64
N SER A 399 -18.78 -12.04 11.73
CA SER A 399 -18.65 -13.49 11.79
C SER A 399 -18.78 -14.15 10.42
N GLY A 400 -19.31 -13.45 9.41
CA GLY A 400 -19.42 -14.02 8.07
C GLY A 400 -20.15 -13.15 7.06
N VAL A 401 -20.15 -13.64 5.80
CA VAL A 401 -20.91 -13.03 4.70
C VAL A 401 -21.42 -14.10 3.74
N ALA A 402 -22.69 -14.00 3.38
CA ALA A 402 -23.31 -14.77 2.32
C ALA A 402 -23.43 -13.91 1.06
N VAL A 403 -23.15 -14.48 -0.12
CA VAL A 403 -23.31 -13.81 -1.43
C VAL A 403 -24.14 -14.71 -2.34
N ASP A 404 -25.23 -14.16 -2.86
CA ASP A 404 -26.13 -14.83 -3.80
C ASP A 404 -25.86 -14.35 -5.26
N PHE A 405 -25.35 -15.26 -6.08
CA PHE A 405 -25.16 -15.04 -7.51
C PHE A 405 -26.34 -15.57 -8.37
N GLY A 406 -27.39 -16.07 -7.73
CA GLY A 406 -28.56 -16.68 -8.36
C GLY A 406 -28.57 -18.21 -8.21
N LEU A 407 -28.00 -18.96 -9.14
CA LEU A 407 -27.87 -20.43 -8.97
C LEU A 407 -26.63 -20.85 -8.17
N THR A 408 -25.79 -19.89 -7.81
CA THR A 408 -24.62 -20.10 -6.97
C THR A 408 -24.75 -19.24 -5.72
N GLU A 409 -24.90 -19.89 -4.58
CA GLU A 409 -24.83 -19.25 -3.27
C GLU A 409 -23.50 -19.62 -2.62
N VAL A 410 -22.83 -18.65 -2.05
CA VAL A 410 -21.57 -18.85 -1.31
C VAL A 410 -21.65 -18.18 0.05
N ASP A 411 -21.05 -18.82 1.02
CA ASP A 411 -20.96 -18.29 2.37
C ASP A 411 -19.51 -18.34 2.85
N TYR A 412 -19.11 -17.32 3.58
CA TYR A 412 -17.81 -17.21 4.23
C TYR A 412 -18.05 -16.99 5.71
N ALA A 413 -17.47 -17.85 6.55
CA ALA A 413 -17.54 -17.73 8.00
C ALA A 413 -16.12 -17.54 8.58
N TRP A 414 -15.96 -16.64 9.53
CA TRP A 414 -14.69 -16.42 10.20
C TRP A 414 -14.40 -17.56 11.20
N ASN A 415 -13.23 -18.19 11.10
CA ASN A 415 -12.84 -19.29 11.98
C ASN A 415 -11.70 -18.92 12.97
N GLY A 416 -11.35 -17.63 13.06
CA GLY A 416 -10.25 -17.14 13.90
C GLY A 416 -8.94 -16.93 13.12
N THR A 417 -8.81 -17.47 11.90
CA THR A 417 -7.59 -17.34 11.08
C THR A 417 -7.87 -17.03 9.61
N GLY A 418 -9.06 -17.37 9.11
CA GLY A 418 -9.45 -17.15 7.73
C GLY A 418 -10.97 -17.26 7.56
N TRP A 419 -11.44 -16.90 6.39
CA TRP A 419 -12.86 -16.93 6.01
C TRP A 419 -13.19 -18.25 5.32
N VAL A 420 -13.58 -19.27 6.10
CA VAL A 420 -13.90 -20.60 5.57
C VAL A 420 -15.10 -20.52 4.62
N ARG A 421 -14.91 -21.04 3.41
CA ARG A 421 -15.89 -20.94 2.34
C ARG A 421 -16.76 -22.19 2.22
N THR A 422 -18.06 -21.98 2.00
CA THR A 422 -18.98 -22.99 1.51
C THR A 422 -19.56 -22.60 0.15
N HIS A 423 -20.01 -23.59 -0.62
CA HIS A 423 -20.68 -23.41 -1.89
C HIS A 423 -22.03 -24.13 -1.82
N GLY A 424 -23.11 -23.37 -1.67
CA GLY A 424 -24.38 -23.89 -1.19
C GLY A 424 -24.20 -24.58 0.16
N ASP A 425 -24.77 -25.76 0.32
CA ASP A 425 -24.69 -26.55 1.56
C ASP A 425 -23.36 -27.31 1.74
N ARG A 426 -22.39 -27.15 0.85
CA ARG A 426 -21.17 -27.95 0.84
C ARG A 426 -19.95 -27.16 1.26
N VAL A 427 -19.14 -27.75 2.11
CA VAL A 427 -17.79 -27.27 2.37
C VAL A 427 -17.03 -27.18 1.04
N HIS A 428 -16.47 -26.01 0.74
CA HIS A 428 -15.66 -25.82 -0.44
C HIS A 428 -14.20 -26.16 -0.12
N SER A 429 -13.75 -27.33 -0.52
CA SER A 429 -12.37 -27.76 -0.33
C SER A 429 -11.63 -27.80 -1.66
N ASP A 430 -10.33 -27.52 -1.62
CA ASP A 430 -9.41 -27.76 -2.72
C ASP A 430 -9.12 -29.25 -2.88
N ALA A 431 -8.47 -29.65 -3.97
CA ALA A 431 -8.20 -31.05 -4.29
C ALA A 431 -7.26 -31.75 -3.29
N ASP A 432 -6.49 -31.00 -2.52
CA ASP A 432 -5.69 -31.49 -1.39
C ASP A 432 -6.51 -31.81 -0.14
N GLY A 433 -7.84 -31.61 -0.18
CA GLY A 433 -8.74 -31.80 0.92
C GLY A 433 -8.82 -30.65 1.94
N VAL A 434 -8.04 -29.58 1.75
CA VAL A 434 -8.06 -28.42 2.63
C VAL A 434 -9.21 -27.49 2.23
N GLN A 435 -10.02 -27.08 3.22
CA GLN A 435 -11.10 -26.13 2.98
C GLN A 435 -10.55 -24.79 2.50
N VAL A 436 -11.20 -24.19 1.51
CA VAL A 436 -10.88 -22.84 1.03
C VAL A 436 -11.17 -21.83 2.16
N ALA A 437 -10.14 -21.11 2.58
CA ALA A 437 -10.19 -20.18 3.70
C ALA A 437 -9.24 -18.98 3.45
N PRO A 438 -9.59 -18.05 2.54
CA PRO A 438 -8.76 -16.87 2.31
C PRO A 438 -8.66 -16.01 3.57
N ALA A 439 -7.55 -15.28 3.70
CA ALA A 439 -7.35 -14.31 4.77
C ALA A 439 -8.32 -13.12 4.66
N ASN A 440 -8.68 -12.77 3.42
CA ASN A 440 -9.59 -11.66 3.15
C ASN A 440 -10.68 -12.05 2.16
N VAL A 441 -11.89 -11.51 2.37
CA VAL A 441 -12.99 -11.58 1.40
C VAL A 441 -13.42 -10.17 1.05
N VAL A 442 -13.43 -9.86 -0.23
CA VAL A 442 -13.91 -8.59 -0.76
C VAL A 442 -15.22 -8.83 -1.50
N VAL A 443 -16.30 -8.24 -1.04
CA VAL A 443 -17.55 -8.18 -1.80
C VAL A 443 -17.56 -6.85 -2.54
N GLN A 444 -17.17 -6.90 -3.82
CA GLN A 444 -17.14 -5.72 -4.69
C GLN A 444 -18.48 -5.65 -5.43
N PHE A 445 -19.31 -4.67 -5.09
CA PHE A 445 -20.59 -4.48 -5.74
C PHE A 445 -20.40 -3.81 -7.10
N ILE A 446 -20.73 -4.55 -8.16
CA ILE A 446 -20.56 -4.11 -9.54
C ILE A 446 -21.88 -4.22 -10.32
N ARG A 447 -21.92 -3.59 -11.48
CA ARG A 447 -22.98 -3.80 -12.45
C ARG A 447 -22.59 -4.89 -13.43
N TYR A 448 -23.57 -5.63 -13.90
CA TYR A 448 -23.42 -6.56 -15.01
C TYR A 448 -24.13 -6.04 -16.25
N GLY A 449 -23.39 -5.88 -17.33
CA GLY A 449 -23.89 -5.61 -18.66
C GLY A 449 -24.23 -6.90 -19.42
N ARG A 450 -24.52 -6.77 -20.71
CA ARG A 450 -24.60 -7.88 -21.65
C ARG A 450 -23.37 -7.90 -22.54
N SER A 451 -22.73 -9.06 -22.64
CA SER A 451 -21.60 -9.24 -23.52
C SER A 451 -22.00 -9.06 -24.98
N LEU A 452 -21.27 -8.24 -25.71
CA LEU A 452 -21.47 -8.10 -27.17
C LEU A 452 -21.01 -9.35 -27.94
N ALA A 453 -20.19 -10.20 -27.33
CA ALA A 453 -19.74 -11.47 -27.92
C ALA A 453 -20.77 -12.60 -27.78
N ASP A 454 -21.60 -12.56 -26.74
CA ASP A 454 -22.74 -13.48 -26.51
C ASP A 454 -23.77 -12.78 -25.62
N LEU A 455 -24.88 -12.36 -26.18
CA LEU A 455 -25.95 -11.63 -25.47
C LEU A 455 -26.57 -12.39 -24.28
N ARG A 456 -26.33 -13.70 -24.16
CA ARG A 456 -26.75 -14.52 -23.02
C ARG A 456 -25.76 -14.48 -21.85
N SER A 457 -24.51 -14.06 -22.12
CA SER A 457 -23.47 -13.98 -21.11
C SER A 457 -23.52 -12.63 -20.42
N PRO A 458 -23.63 -12.54 -19.09
CA PRO A 458 -23.40 -11.32 -18.36
C PRO A 458 -21.93 -10.90 -18.52
N GLU A 459 -21.71 -9.59 -18.51
CA GLU A 459 -20.38 -8.98 -18.57
C GLU A 459 -20.17 -8.14 -17.30
N ALA A 460 -19.19 -8.50 -16.49
CA ALA A 460 -18.83 -7.78 -15.28
C ALA A 460 -18.22 -6.41 -15.62
N ILE A 461 -18.82 -5.34 -15.14
CA ILE A 461 -18.33 -3.97 -15.32
C ILE A 461 -17.45 -3.63 -14.13
N THR A 462 -16.14 -3.80 -14.31
CA THR A 462 -15.12 -3.64 -13.25
C THR A 462 -14.36 -2.31 -13.32
N VAL A 463 -14.73 -1.44 -14.25
CA VAL A 463 -14.21 -0.06 -14.37
C VAL A 463 -15.30 0.90 -13.91
N GLY A 464 -14.96 1.88 -13.08
CA GLY A 464 -15.89 2.85 -12.50
C GLY A 464 -15.78 2.91 -10.98
N THR A 465 -16.90 3.02 -10.32
CA THR A 465 -17.01 3.16 -8.86
C THR A 465 -18.20 2.37 -8.33
N GLY A 466 -18.15 2.02 -7.05
CA GLY A 466 -19.29 1.38 -6.37
C GLY A 466 -18.98 1.07 -4.92
N ASP A 467 -19.96 0.47 -4.24
CA ASP A 467 -19.81 0.05 -2.85
C ASP A 467 -18.89 -1.18 -2.75
N VAL A 468 -18.16 -1.32 -1.67
CA VAL A 468 -17.34 -2.49 -1.34
C VAL A 468 -17.45 -2.81 0.15
N TRP A 469 -17.47 -4.10 0.45
CA TRP A 469 -17.28 -4.62 1.80
C TRP A 469 -15.99 -5.45 1.82
N VAL A 470 -15.09 -5.10 2.70
CA VAL A 470 -13.82 -5.81 2.89
C VAL A 470 -13.85 -6.54 4.23
N PHE A 471 -13.87 -7.86 4.16
CA PHE A 471 -13.80 -8.75 5.32
C PHE A 471 -12.35 -9.14 5.55
N THR A 472 -11.81 -8.78 6.70
CA THR A 472 -10.40 -8.97 7.05
C THR A 472 -10.30 -9.15 8.56
N ASP A 473 -9.57 -10.15 9.02
CA ASP A 473 -9.25 -10.38 10.44
C ASP A 473 -10.49 -10.34 11.37
N GLY A 474 -11.57 -11.03 10.97
CA GLY A 474 -12.81 -11.11 11.74
C GLY A 474 -13.63 -9.82 11.79
N HIS A 475 -13.38 -8.89 10.88
CA HIS A 475 -14.08 -7.60 10.79
C HIS A 475 -14.54 -7.33 9.36
N VAL A 476 -15.51 -6.44 9.21
CA VAL A 476 -15.92 -5.85 7.94
C VAL A 476 -15.62 -4.35 7.94
N ILE A 477 -15.09 -3.87 6.82
CA ILE A 477 -14.90 -2.46 6.53
C ILE A 477 -15.77 -2.15 5.31
N ARG A 478 -16.75 -1.25 5.48
CA ARG A 478 -17.65 -0.85 4.39
C ARG A 478 -17.14 0.44 3.78
N GLY A 479 -16.95 0.44 2.46
CA GLY A 479 -16.36 1.56 1.76
C GLY A 479 -16.78 1.64 0.31
N GLN A 480 -15.94 2.28 -0.48
CA GLN A 480 -16.12 2.49 -1.90
C GLN A 480 -14.94 1.90 -2.67
N TRP A 481 -15.20 1.28 -3.81
CA TRP A 481 -14.16 0.97 -4.76
C TRP A 481 -14.16 1.98 -5.91
N GLN A 482 -12.96 2.26 -6.39
CA GLN A 482 -12.74 3.13 -7.55
C GLN A 482 -11.74 2.47 -8.50
N ARG A 483 -12.08 2.39 -9.76
CA ARG A 483 -11.19 1.91 -10.82
C ARG A 483 -11.43 2.74 -12.06
N PRO A 484 -10.61 3.76 -12.30
CA PRO A 484 -10.80 4.72 -13.38
C PRO A 484 -10.62 4.14 -14.76
N ASP A 485 -9.64 3.28 -14.87
CA ASP A 485 -9.26 2.63 -16.11
C ASP A 485 -9.00 1.14 -15.86
N ALA A 486 -9.09 0.35 -16.90
CA ALA A 486 -8.88 -1.08 -16.82
C ALA A 486 -7.39 -1.46 -16.68
N ASP A 487 -6.46 -0.54 -16.97
CA ASP A 487 -5.01 -0.74 -16.85
C ASP A 487 -4.46 -0.56 -15.42
N GLN A 488 -5.34 -0.28 -14.45
CA GLN A 488 -4.98 -0.10 -13.04
C GLN A 488 -5.81 -1.03 -12.14
N PRO A 489 -5.27 -1.49 -10.99
CA PRO A 489 -6.06 -2.15 -9.96
C PRO A 489 -7.16 -1.22 -9.40
N ALA A 490 -8.20 -1.82 -8.82
CA ALA A 490 -9.20 -1.07 -8.06
C ALA A 490 -8.61 -0.61 -6.72
N ILE A 491 -8.97 0.62 -6.31
CA ILE A 491 -8.63 1.17 -5.00
C ILE A 491 -9.87 1.08 -4.11
N PHE A 492 -9.68 0.66 -2.87
CA PHE A 492 -10.72 0.57 -1.86
C PHE A 492 -10.50 1.62 -0.78
N THR A 493 -11.51 2.43 -0.50
CA THR A 493 -11.43 3.48 0.53
C THR A 493 -12.64 3.45 1.44
N ALA A 494 -12.46 3.77 2.70
CA ALA A 494 -13.52 4.06 3.65
C ALA A 494 -13.18 5.38 4.36
N ASP A 495 -14.16 6.24 4.53
CA ASP A 495 -14.01 7.57 5.16
C ASP A 495 -12.82 8.39 4.61
N GLY A 496 -12.54 8.25 3.30
CA GLY A 496 -11.45 8.94 2.60
C GLY A 496 -10.06 8.31 2.79
N THR A 497 -9.95 7.21 3.54
CA THR A 497 -8.69 6.48 3.80
C THR A 497 -8.67 5.15 3.07
N GLU A 498 -7.49 4.74 2.56
CA GLU A 498 -7.31 3.48 1.86
C GLU A 498 -7.48 2.28 2.82
N ILE A 499 -8.31 1.31 2.43
CA ILE A 499 -8.51 0.08 3.18
C ILE A 499 -7.34 -0.85 2.95
N ARG A 500 -6.64 -1.23 4.02
CA ARG A 500 -5.53 -2.18 4.01
C ARG A 500 -5.98 -3.55 4.48
N LEU A 501 -5.70 -4.57 3.68
CA LEU A 501 -6.07 -5.95 3.94
C LEU A 501 -5.08 -6.62 4.91
N SER A 502 -5.50 -7.69 5.58
CA SER A 502 -4.58 -8.56 6.31
C SER A 502 -3.66 -9.32 5.35
N PRO A 503 -2.40 -9.59 5.72
CA PRO A 503 -1.54 -10.45 4.93
C PRO A 503 -2.17 -11.82 4.66
N GLY A 504 -2.11 -12.27 3.42
CA GLY A 504 -2.65 -13.56 2.97
C GLY A 504 -3.39 -13.47 1.64
N SER A 505 -4.01 -14.57 1.24
CA SER A 505 -4.79 -14.65 0.01
C SER A 505 -6.11 -13.87 0.13
N THR A 506 -6.60 -13.37 -1.00
CA THR A 506 -7.84 -12.60 -1.06
C THR A 506 -8.84 -13.22 -2.05
N TRP A 507 -10.08 -13.36 -1.63
CA TRP A 507 -11.18 -13.75 -2.51
C TRP A 507 -12.06 -12.54 -2.79
N VAL A 508 -12.29 -12.26 -4.08
CA VAL A 508 -13.12 -11.12 -4.53
C VAL A 508 -14.40 -11.64 -5.16
N ALA A 509 -15.51 -11.45 -4.49
CA ALA A 509 -16.84 -11.71 -5.02
C ALA A 509 -17.31 -10.47 -5.81
N LEU A 510 -17.40 -10.59 -7.14
CA LEU A 510 -17.96 -9.56 -8.01
C LEU A 510 -19.49 -9.64 -7.95
N ALA A 511 -20.07 -9.07 -6.91
CA ALA A 511 -21.49 -9.22 -6.57
C ALA A 511 -22.35 -8.12 -7.23
N LYS A 512 -23.63 -8.41 -7.45
CA LYS A 512 -24.61 -7.36 -7.75
C LYS A 512 -24.97 -6.63 -6.45
N LYS A 513 -25.43 -5.40 -6.58
CA LYS A 513 -25.98 -4.68 -5.42
C LYS A 513 -27.14 -5.47 -4.80
N ASP A 514 -27.21 -5.45 -3.47
CA ASP A 514 -28.25 -6.11 -2.65
C ASP A 514 -28.31 -7.65 -2.75
N THR A 515 -27.21 -8.29 -3.19
CA THR A 515 -27.09 -9.76 -3.22
C THR A 515 -26.13 -10.34 -2.16
N ALA A 516 -25.69 -9.53 -1.22
CA ALA A 516 -24.86 -9.98 -0.10
C ALA A 516 -25.48 -9.60 1.24
N VAL A 517 -25.30 -10.48 2.22
CA VAL A 517 -25.75 -10.28 3.61
C VAL A 517 -24.60 -10.66 4.52
N TRP A 518 -24.14 -9.74 5.35
CA TRP A 518 -23.12 -10.04 6.36
C TRP A 518 -23.73 -10.25 7.75
N ARG A 519 -22.97 -10.86 8.63
CA ARG A 519 -23.37 -11.24 10.00
C ARG A 519 -22.32 -10.69 11.00
N ASP A 520 -22.83 -10.22 12.14
CA ASP A 520 -22.02 -9.82 13.30
C ASP A 520 -21.33 -10.99 13.97
#